data_341f5d4a85928a7a3e11c34d44602aef
#
_entry.id   341f5d4a85928a7a3e11c34d44602aef
#
_cell.length_a   1.000
_cell.length_b   1.000
_cell.length_c   1.000
_cell.angle_alpha   90.00
_cell.angle_beta   90.00
_cell.angle_gamma   90.00
#
_symmetry.space_group_name_H-M   'P 1'
#
loop_
_entity.id
_entity.type
_entity.pdbx_description
1 polymer ?
#
loop_
_entity_poly.entity_id
_entity_poly.type
_entity_poly.pdbx_seq_one_letter_code
_entity_poly.pdbx_strand_id
1 'polypeptide(L)'
;MSKKIFIDPGHGGIDSGAVGINNLLEKNINLSVAKKVESLLKKQNLEVKLSRTDDSTLSLDGRTSAANKWNADCYVSIHCNSFNNSASGVETFSYTDKTKDLANCIHEEILKTNAYTKNRGVKTANFYVLRKSSMRSCLIELAFIDNELDAKLLREEQDKFALAVAKGICKYVGVEFKTENPTPNTKPTNPPVEDSNVFYRVVCGSFNNRVYAEEMIESLKAHGYTDIFIDIFNKK
;
A
#
# COMPACT_ATOMS: atom_id res chain seq x y z
N MET A 1 16.61 19.30 -9.46
CA MET A 1 16.81 18.35 -8.34
C MET A 1 15.61 17.42 -8.32
N SER A 2 15.82 16.15 -8.02
CA SER A 2 14.74 15.19 -7.85
C SER A 2 13.87 15.58 -6.63
N LYS A 3 12.55 15.34 -6.72
CA LYS A 3 11.64 15.60 -5.62
C LYS A 3 11.74 14.51 -4.56
N LYS A 4 11.69 14.90 -3.29
CA LYS A 4 11.83 14.03 -2.12
C LYS A 4 10.47 13.76 -1.49
N ILE A 5 10.03 12.52 -1.51
CA ILE A 5 8.73 12.09 -1.02
C ILE A 5 8.92 11.26 0.24
N PHE A 6 8.31 11.67 1.35
CA PHE A 6 8.32 10.91 2.58
C PHE A 6 7.00 10.20 2.78
N ILE A 7 7.03 8.86 2.83
CA ILE A 7 5.86 8.02 3.05
C ILE A 7 5.92 7.47 4.47
N ASP A 8 4.83 7.62 5.19
CA ASP A 8 4.74 7.19 6.59
C ASP A 8 3.67 6.10 6.75
N PRO A 9 4.04 4.81 6.72
CA PRO A 9 3.12 3.76 7.11
C PRO A 9 2.82 3.87 8.61
N GLY A 10 1.59 4.23 8.97
CA GLY A 10 1.16 4.40 10.35
C GLY A 10 1.35 3.15 11.20
N HIS A 11 1.46 3.32 12.52
CA HIS A 11 1.65 2.26 13.51
C HIS A 11 2.94 1.44 13.30
N GLY A 12 3.05 0.26 13.91
CA GLY A 12 4.20 -0.65 13.77
C GLY A 12 4.74 -1.18 15.11
N GLY A 13 5.36 -2.35 15.08
CA GLY A 13 5.89 -3.03 16.25
C GLY A 13 4.80 -3.36 17.28
N ILE A 14 4.94 -2.80 18.48
CA ILE A 14 3.96 -2.99 19.58
C ILE A 14 2.63 -2.27 19.34
N ASP A 15 2.60 -1.28 18.46
CA ASP A 15 1.39 -0.56 18.08
C ASP A 15 0.78 -1.21 16.84
N SER A 16 -0.26 -2.02 17.03
CA SER A 16 -0.98 -2.69 15.95
C SER A 16 -1.79 -1.74 15.06
N GLY A 17 -2.10 -0.52 15.57
CA GLY A 17 -3.22 0.25 15.04
C GLY A 17 -4.55 -0.45 15.30
N ALA A 18 -5.54 -0.16 14.51
CA ALA A 18 -6.82 -0.83 14.58
C ALA A 18 -6.70 -2.32 14.21
N VAL A 19 -7.49 -3.14 14.89
CA VAL A 19 -7.64 -4.57 14.60
C VAL A 19 -9.01 -4.79 13.96
N GLY A 20 -9.02 -5.14 12.72
CA GLY A 20 -10.22 -5.29 11.93
C GLY A 20 -10.71 -6.74 11.80
N ILE A 21 -11.55 -6.96 10.80
CA ILE A 21 -12.18 -8.25 10.50
C ILE A 21 -11.13 -9.31 10.22
N ASN A 22 -11.32 -10.51 10.80
CA ASN A 22 -10.40 -11.65 10.68
C ASN A 22 -8.97 -11.32 11.16
N ASN A 23 -8.84 -10.54 12.24
CA ASN A 23 -7.56 -10.11 12.80
C ASN A 23 -6.67 -9.34 11.81
N LEU A 24 -7.27 -8.62 10.87
CA LEU A 24 -6.54 -7.75 9.96
C LEU A 24 -5.90 -6.61 10.75
N LEU A 25 -4.58 -6.49 10.73
CA LEU A 25 -3.86 -5.46 11.47
C LEU A 25 -3.58 -4.26 10.58
N GLU A 26 -3.98 -3.09 11.03
CA GLU A 26 -3.77 -1.82 10.32
C GLU A 26 -2.29 -1.60 9.97
N LYS A 27 -1.38 -1.82 10.92
CA LYS A 27 0.07 -1.67 10.71
C LYS A 27 0.60 -2.47 9.51
N ASN A 28 0.02 -3.64 9.23
CA ASN A 28 0.44 -4.52 8.14
C ASN A 28 -0.04 -3.99 6.79
N ILE A 29 -1.29 -3.53 6.71
CA ILE A 29 -1.85 -2.92 5.51
C ILE A 29 -1.09 -1.65 5.17
N ASN A 30 -0.90 -0.76 6.15
CA ASN A 30 -0.19 0.50 5.96
C ASN A 30 1.23 0.28 5.41
N LEU A 31 1.97 -0.68 5.95
CA LEU A 31 3.32 -1.02 5.48
C LEU A 31 3.30 -1.61 4.07
N SER A 32 2.37 -2.51 3.80
CA SER A 32 2.25 -3.15 2.49
C SER A 32 1.96 -2.13 1.40
N VAL A 33 0.95 -1.27 1.61
CA VAL A 33 0.59 -0.20 0.66
C VAL A 33 1.74 0.80 0.50
N ALA A 34 2.39 1.21 1.60
CA ALA A 34 3.51 2.15 1.56
C ALA A 34 4.69 1.64 0.72
N LYS A 35 5.06 0.36 0.84
CA LYS A 35 6.11 -0.27 0.02
C LYS A 35 5.75 -0.31 -1.46
N LYS A 36 4.49 -0.56 -1.79
CA LYS A 36 4.01 -0.52 -3.17
C LYS A 36 4.07 0.91 -3.73
N VAL A 37 3.66 1.92 -2.95
CA VAL A 37 3.78 3.35 -3.31
C VAL A 37 5.24 3.72 -3.55
N GLU A 38 6.14 3.35 -2.63
CA GLU A 38 7.58 3.59 -2.79
C GLU A 38 8.12 3.03 -4.10
N SER A 39 7.79 1.76 -4.40
CA SER A 39 8.22 1.10 -5.65
C SER A 39 7.74 1.85 -6.89
N LEU A 40 6.48 2.27 -6.91
CA LEU A 40 5.89 3.02 -8.02
C LEU A 40 6.55 4.39 -8.20
N LEU A 41 6.79 5.13 -7.12
CA LEU A 41 7.38 6.47 -7.17
C LEU A 41 8.87 6.45 -7.56
N LYS A 42 9.64 5.44 -7.12
CA LYS A 42 11.04 5.26 -7.54
C LYS A 42 11.17 5.07 -9.05
N LYS A 43 10.21 4.41 -9.69
CA LYS A 43 10.13 4.29 -11.15
C LYS A 43 9.86 5.63 -11.86
N GLN A 44 9.37 6.65 -11.15
CA GLN A 44 9.15 8.00 -11.66
C GLN A 44 10.36 8.94 -11.44
N ASN A 45 11.54 8.39 -11.09
CA ASN A 45 12.75 9.14 -10.76
C ASN A 45 12.59 10.10 -9.57
N LEU A 46 11.71 9.73 -8.61
CA LEU A 46 11.54 10.44 -7.36
C LEU A 46 12.42 9.82 -6.26
N GLU A 47 12.95 10.66 -5.38
CA GLU A 47 13.60 10.17 -4.16
C GLU A 47 12.51 9.85 -3.12
N VAL A 48 12.50 8.62 -2.60
CA VAL A 48 11.48 8.17 -1.66
C VAL A 48 12.12 7.60 -0.41
N LYS A 49 11.62 8.01 0.75
CA LYS A 49 11.93 7.41 2.06
C LYS A 49 10.65 7.01 2.76
N LEU A 50 10.71 5.87 3.44
CA LEU A 50 9.68 5.42 4.36
C LEU A 50 10.09 5.75 5.80
N SER A 51 9.11 6.05 6.66
CA SER A 51 9.36 6.18 8.11
C SER A 51 9.83 4.86 8.73
N ARG A 52 9.28 3.74 8.28
CA ARG A 52 9.70 2.37 8.61
C ARG A 52 9.60 1.45 7.39
N THR A 53 10.47 0.47 7.31
CA THR A 53 10.52 -0.53 6.23
C THR A 53 10.18 -1.94 6.71
N ASP A 54 9.95 -2.09 8.00
CA ASP A 54 9.64 -3.34 8.69
C ASP A 54 8.57 -3.13 9.77
N ASP A 55 8.32 -4.12 10.61
CA ASP A 55 7.37 -4.03 11.72
C ASP A 55 8.04 -3.43 12.98
N SER A 56 8.65 -2.27 12.84
CA SER A 56 9.27 -1.55 13.95
C SER A 56 8.35 -0.49 14.55
N THR A 57 8.52 -0.25 15.87
CA THR A 57 7.84 0.84 16.58
C THR A 57 8.56 2.16 16.31
N LEU A 58 7.81 3.20 15.94
CA LEU A 58 8.33 4.55 15.75
C LEU A 58 7.38 5.58 16.34
N SER A 59 7.90 6.50 17.14
CA SER A 59 7.10 7.57 17.73
C SER A 59 6.63 8.58 16.68
N LEU A 60 5.53 9.28 16.97
CA LEU A 60 5.01 10.35 16.08
C LEU A 60 6.07 11.43 15.80
N ASP A 61 6.86 11.80 16.83
CA ASP A 61 7.96 12.73 16.66
C ASP A 61 9.07 12.17 15.78
N GLY A 62 9.44 10.91 15.97
CA GLY A 62 10.44 10.24 15.14
C GLY A 62 10.09 10.26 13.66
N ARG A 63 8.80 10.04 13.32
CA ARG A 63 8.28 10.09 11.95
C ARG A 63 8.44 11.48 11.32
N THR A 64 7.96 12.52 12.01
CA THR A 64 8.02 13.90 11.51
C THR A 64 9.43 14.46 11.51
N SER A 65 10.22 14.20 12.55
CA SER A 65 11.61 14.62 12.63
C SER A 65 12.47 14.03 11.52
N ALA A 66 12.26 12.75 11.16
CA ALA A 66 12.97 12.12 10.04
C ALA A 66 12.64 12.80 8.70
N ALA A 67 11.37 13.10 8.44
CA ALA A 67 10.93 13.80 7.24
C ALA A 67 11.48 15.22 7.16
N ASN A 68 11.38 15.98 8.27
CA ASN A 68 11.85 17.35 8.37
C ASN A 68 13.37 17.44 8.17
N LYS A 69 14.15 16.57 8.85
CA LYS A 69 15.61 16.50 8.71
C LYS A 69 16.05 16.12 7.30
N TRP A 70 15.28 15.31 6.61
CA TRP A 70 15.57 14.93 5.22
C TRP A 70 15.16 16.01 4.20
N ASN A 71 14.47 17.07 4.63
CA ASN A 71 13.90 18.12 3.80
C ASN A 71 13.03 17.54 2.69
N ALA A 72 12.04 16.74 3.05
CA ALA A 72 11.08 16.19 2.11
C ALA A 72 10.24 17.31 1.46
N ASP A 73 9.89 17.14 0.18
CA ASP A 73 8.99 18.07 -0.54
C ASP A 73 7.52 17.82 -0.14
N CYS A 74 7.15 16.60 0.21
CA CYS A 74 5.86 16.28 0.80
C CYS A 74 5.93 15.05 1.73
N TYR A 75 4.93 14.96 2.61
CA TYR A 75 4.76 13.90 3.60
C TYR A 75 3.38 13.27 3.46
N VAL A 76 3.32 11.95 3.30
CA VAL A 76 2.07 11.21 3.14
C VAL A 76 2.01 10.07 4.15
N SER A 77 1.08 10.18 5.11
CA SER A 77 0.79 9.14 6.08
C SER A 77 -0.31 8.23 5.58
N ILE A 78 -0.14 6.92 5.73
CA ILE A 78 -1.07 5.89 5.27
C ILE A 78 -1.62 5.16 6.48
N HIS A 79 -2.95 5.13 6.58
CA HIS A 79 -3.73 4.57 7.67
C HIS A 79 -4.96 3.81 7.15
N CYS A 80 -5.58 3.04 8.05
CA CYS A 80 -6.90 2.46 7.88
C CYS A 80 -7.79 2.87 9.05
N ASN A 81 -8.95 3.41 8.75
CA ASN A 81 -9.92 3.88 9.72
C ASN A 81 -10.60 2.72 10.48
N SER A 82 -11.15 3.03 11.65
CA SER A 82 -12.01 2.13 12.43
C SER A 82 -12.98 2.95 13.25
N PHE A 83 -14.21 2.48 13.43
CA PHE A 83 -15.19 3.20 14.24
C PHE A 83 -16.19 2.28 14.95
N ASN A 84 -17.19 1.75 14.25
CA ASN A 84 -18.33 1.05 14.86
C ASN A 84 -18.81 -0.15 14.05
N ASN A 85 -17.93 -0.78 13.28
CA ASN A 85 -18.17 -1.89 12.36
C ASN A 85 -19.17 -1.59 11.21
N SER A 86 -19.75 -0.39 11.17
CA SER A 86 -20.72 0.00 10.14
C SER A 86 -20.28 1.22 9.31
N ALA A 87 -19.41 2.06 9.84
CA ALA A 87 -18.81 3.15 9.07
C ALA A 87 -17.95 2.58 7.92
N SER A 88 -17.93 3.25 6.79
CA SER A 88 -17.22 2.79 5.60
C SER A 88 -16.72 3.95 4.74
N GLY A 89 -15.77 3.68 3.87
CA GLY A 89 -15.31 4.59 2.84
C GLY A 89 -13.92 5.19 3.07
N VAL A 90 -13.46 5.94 2.08
CA VAL A 90 -12.15 6.61 2.06
C VAL A 90 -12.28 8.06 2.50
N GLU A 91 -11.33 8.53 3.31
CA GLU A 91 -11.19 9.96 3.66
C GLU A 91 -9.71 10.37 3.73
N THR A 92 -9.45 11.63 3.45
CA THR A 92 -8.08 12.16 3.48
C THR A 92 -8.04 13.43 4.30
N PHE A 93 -6.99 13.60 5.08
CA PHE A 93 -6.86 14.72 6.01
C PHE A 93 -5.66 15.60 5.66
N SER A 94 -5.84 16.91 5.80
CA SER A 94 -4.78 17.91 5.85
C SER A 94 -4.81 18.64 7.19
N TYR A 95 -3.77 19.42 7.51
CA TYR A 95 -3.76 20.19 8.75
C TYR A 95 -4.77 21.34 8.73
N THR A 96 -4.83 22.10 7.63
CA THR A 96 -5.73 23.23 7.45
C THR A 96 -6.33 23.25 6.05
N ASP A 97 -7.39 24.03 5.84
CA ASP A 97 -8.00 24.18 4.50
C ASP A 97 -7.02 24.73 3.45
N LYS A 98 -6.08 25.58 3.88
CA LYS A 98 -5.05 26.16 3.01
C LYS A 98 -3.97 25.16 2.57
N THR A 99 -3.97 23.94 3.14
CA THR A 99 -2.96 22.90 2.89
C THR A 99 -3.54 21.62 2.27
N LYS A 100 -4.75 21.69 1.71
CA LYS A 100 -5.46 20.54 1.11
C LYS A 100 -4.96 20.12 -0.28
N ASP A 101 -4.09 20.89 -0.90
CA ASP A 101 -3.60 20.65 -2.27
C ASP A 101 -3.06 19.23 -2.49
N LEU A 102 -2.15 18.76 -1.65
CA LEU A 102 -1.64 17.37 -1.69
C LEU A 102 -2.76 16.35 -1.44
N ALA A 103 -3.56 16.58 -0.39
CA ALA A 103 -4.65 15.68 -0.02
C ALA A 103 -5.70 15.55 -1.16
N ASN A 104 -6.06 16.67 -1.80
CA ASN A 104 -6.98 16.69 -2.93
C ASN A 104 -6.42 15.88 -4.12
N CYS A 105 -5.15 16.12 -4.49
CA CYS A 105 -4.53 15.38 -5.59
C CYS A 105 -4.58 13.86 -5.38
N ILE A 106 -4.29 13.39 -4.16
CA ILE A 106 -4.31 11.97 -3.85
C ILE A 106 -5.74 11.44 -3.78
N HIS A 107 -6.63 12.13 -3.09
CA HIS A 107 -8.03 11.71 -2.92
C HIS A 107 -8.74 11.57 -4.27
N GLU A 108 -8.57 12.53 -5.17
CA GLU A 108 -9.12 12.48 -6.53
C GLU A 108 -8.65 11.24 -7.31
N GLU A 109 -7.37 10.86 -7.19
CA GLU A 109 -6.86 9.65 -7.85
C GLU A 109 -7.43 8.37 -7.22
N ILE A 110 -7.65 8.34 -5.88
CA ILE A 110 -8.30 7.20 -5.24
C ILE A 110 -9.74 7.05 -5.74
N LEU A 111 -10.48 8.14 -5.89
CA LEU A 111 -11.85 8.07 -6.40
C LEU A 111 -11.95 7.52 -7.83
N LYS A 112 -10.94 7.68 -8.66
CA LYS A 112 -10.90 7.11 -10.02
C LYS A 112 -10.73 5.59 -10.06
N THR A 113 -10.30 4.98 -8.95
CA THR A 113 -10.08 3.52 -8.90
C THR A 113 -11.36 2.73 -8.73
N ASN A 114 -12.43 3.36 -8.24
CA ASN A 114 -13.64 2.71 -7.72
C ASN A 114 -13.37 1.65 -6.61
N ALA A 115 -12.17 1.64 -6.02
CA ALA A 115 -11.81 0.77 -4.89
C ALA A 115 -12.15 1.45 -3.56
N TYR A 116 -13.40 1.86 -3.39
CA TYR A 116 -13.93 2.42 -2.14
C TYR A 116 -15.45 2.20 -2.07
N THR A 117 -15.97 2.08 -0.87
CA THR A 117 -17.42 1.92 -0.63
C THR A 117 -18.14 3.26 -0.56
N LYS A 118 -17.49 4.28 0.00
CA LYS A 118 -18.04 5.62 0.18
C LYS A 118 -16.94 6.68 0.07
N ASN A 119 -17.23 7.75 -0.64
CA ASN A 119 -16.41 8.95 -0.63
C ASN A 119 -16.77 9.82 0.58
N ARG A 120 -15.85 9.97 1.54
CA ARG A 120 -16.03 10.81 2.74
C ARG A 120 -15.34 12.16 2.61
N GLY A 121 -14.63 12.38 1.52
CA GLY A 121 -14.02 13.65 1.14
C GLY A 121 -12.68 13.96 1.80
N VAL A 122 -12.19 15.17 1.50
CA VAL A 122 -10.98 15.74 2.07
C VAL A 122 -11.34 16.68 3.23
N LYS A 123 -10.79 16.41 4.40
CA LYS A 123 -11.11 17.09 5.67
C LYS A 123 -9.87 17.74 6.27
N THR A 124 -10.06 18.46 7.36
CA THR A 124 -8.96 18.96 8.20
C THR A 124 -8.96 18.27 9.54
N ALA A 125 -7.76 17.99 10.06
CA ALA A 125 -7.58 17.42 11.38
C ALA A 125 -6.27 17.89 12.03
N ASN A 126 -6.30 18.06 13.35
CA ASN A 126 -5.13 18.45 14.13
C ASN A 126 -4.30 17.20 14.54
N PHE A 127 -3.99 16.34 13.57
CA PHE A 127 -3.12 15.20 13.82
C PHE A 127 -1.67 15.66 14.02
N TYR A 128 -0.95 14.97 14.90
CA TYR A 128 0.43 15.31 15.24
C TYR A 128 1.32 15.38 14.00
N VAL A 129 1.27 14.35 13.18
CA VAL A 129 2.13 14.24 11.98
C VAL A 129 1.82 15.33 10.94
N LEU A 130 0.58 15.80 10.85
CA LEU A 130 0.21 16.90 9.96
C LEU A 130 0.68 18.26 10.49
N ARG A 131 0.53 18.48 11.81
CA ARG A 131 0.91 19.75 12.47
C ARG A 131 2.42 19.94 12.56
N LYS A 132 3.18 18.84 12.74
CA LYS A 132 4.63 18.89 12.98
C LYS A 132 5.49 18.70 11.74
N SER A 133 4.90 18.37 10.61
CA SER A 133 5.59 18.35 9.32
C SER A 133 5.85 19.76 8.83
N SER A 134 7.10 20.05 8.43
CA SER A 134 7.48 21.38 7.89
C SER A 134 7.12 21.56 6.41
N MET A 135 6.77 20.49 5.73
CA MET A 135 6.33 20.45 4.33
C MET A 135 4.83 20.20 4.22
N ARG A 136 4.29 20.24 3.00
CA ARG A 136 2.91 19.78 2.74
C ARG A 136 2.75 18.35 3.19
N SER A 137 1.70 18.10 3.97
CA SER A 137 1.43 16.79 4.55
C SER A 137 -0.04 16.42 4.42
N CYS A 138 -0.31 15.13 4.23
CA CYS A 138 -1.64 14.57 4.32
C CYS A 138 -1.61 13.21 5.04
N LEU A 139 -2.76 12.80 5.57
CA LEU A 139 -3.01 11.48 6.12
C LEU A 139 -4.21 10.88 5.40
N ILE A 140 -4.05 9.68 4.92
CA ILE A 140 -5.06 8.95 4.15
C ILE A 140 -5.60 7.84 5.03
N GLU A 141 -6.90 7.80 5.20
CA GLU A 141 -7.66 6.66 5.71
C GLU A 141 -8.21 5.90 4.52
N LEU A 142 -7.55 4.83 4.12
CA LEU A 142 -7.84 4.09 2.89
C LEU A 142 -9.25 3.51 2.88
N ALA A 143 -9.67 2.93 4.02
CA ALA A 143 -10.97 2.31 4.24
C ALA A 143 -11.13 1.96 5.72
N PHE A 144 -12.32 1.54 6.15
CA PHE A 144 -12.59 1.13 7.54
C PHE A 144 -12.28 -0.36 7.73
N ILE A 145 -11.25 -0.65 8.51
CA ILE A 145 -10.73 -2.01 8.70
C ILE A 145 -11.70 -2.92 9.47
N ASP A 146 -12.62 -2.33 10.23
CA ASP A 146 -13.68 -2.99 10.99
C ASP A 146 -15.01 -3.12 10.22
N ASN A 147 -15.10 -2.64 8.97
CA ASN A 147 -16.22 -2.84 8.06
C ASN A 147 -15.93 -3.99 7.09
N GLU A 148 -16.85 -4.89 6.86
CA GLU A 148 -16.64 -6.12 6.09
C GLU A 148 -16.25 -5.85 4.63
N LEU A 149 -16.96 -4.95 3.94
CA LEU A 149 -16.67 -4.59 2.55
C LEU A 149 -15.36 -3.83 2.42
N ASP A 150 -15.11 -2.89 3.31
CA ASP A 150 -13.87 -2.11 3.33
C ASP A 150 -12.66 -2.99 3.67
N ALA A 151 -12.79 -3.90 4.64
CA ALA A 151 -11.75 -4.86 4.98
C ALA A 151 -11.41 -5.80 3.81
N LYS A 152 -12.40 -6.16 2.99
CA LYS A 152 -12.16 -6.88 1.74
C LYS A 152 -11.34 -6.04 0.76
N LEU A 153 -11.69 -4.78 0.55
CA LEU A 153 -10.92 -3.86 -0.30
C LEU A 153 -9.47 -3.72 0.20
N LEU A 154 -9.27 -3.57 1.51
CA LEU A 154 -7.93 -3.46 2.12
C LEU A 154 -7.08 -4.72 1.92
N ARG A 155 -7.68 -5.89 1.77
CA ARG A 155 -6.96 -7.14 1.43
C ARG A 155 -6.67 -7.28 -0.05
N GLU A 156 -7.65 -7.02 -0.88
CA GLU A 156 -7.63 -7.41 -2.30
C GLU A 156 -7.18 -6.29 -3.25
N GLU A 157 -7.35 -5.01 -2.88
CA GLU A 157 -7.18 -3.87 -3.80
C GLU A 157 -5.99 -2.95 -3.44
N GLN A 158 -5.02 -3.48 -2.69
CA GLN A 158 -3.85 -2.68 -2.26
C GLN A 158 -3.07 -2.08 -3.42
N ASP A 159 -3.01 -2.75 -4.57
CA ASP A 159 -2.32 -2.25 -5.75
C ASP A 159 -3.05 -1.04 -6.36
N LYS A 160 -4.38 -1.04 -6.33
CA LYS A 160 -5.17 0.13 -6.76
C LYS A 160 -4.97 1.32 -5.83
N PHE A 161 -5.00 1.10 -4.52
CA PHE A 161 -4.70 2.16 -3.55
C PHE A 161 -3.29 2.72 -3.76
N ALA A 162 -2.28 1.85 -3.87
CA ALA A 162 -0.91 2.29 -4.05
C ALA A 162 -0.71 3.06 -5.36
N LEU A 163 -1.30 2.60 -6.45
CA LEU A 163 -1.25 3.29 -7.76
C LEU A 163 -1.90 4.67 -7.69
N ALA A 164 -3.06 4.78 -7.04
CA ALA A 164 -3.77 6.05 -6.88
C ALA A 164 -2.96 7.05 -6.03
N VAL A 165 -2.42 6.59 -4.90
CA VAL A 165 -1.57 7.42 -4.02
C VAL A 165 -0.34 7.90 -4.80
N ALA A 166 0.34 7.02 -5.52
CA ALA A 166 1.51 7.39 -6.31
C ALA A 166 1.18 8.40 -7.42
N LYS A 167 0.07 8.21 -8.16
CA LYS A 167 -0.41 9.17 -9.16
C LYS A 167 -0.74 10.53 -8.56
N GLY A 168 -1.43 10.55 -7.42
CA GLY A 168 -1.78 11.77 -6.72
C GLY A 168 -0.55 12.54 -6.24
N ILE A 169 0.47 11.84 -5.73
CA ILE A 169 1.75 12.45 -5.36
C ILE A 169 2.44 13.04 -6.60
N CYS A 170 2.55 12.27 -7.69
CA CYS A 170 3.15 12.75 -8.93
C CYS A 170 2.44 14.00 -9.46
N LYS A 171 1.10 14.00 -9.46
CA LYS A 171 0.29 15.17 -9.82
C LYS A 171 0.63 16.39 -8.96
N TYR A 172 0.73 16.20 -7.64
CA TYR A 172 1.07 17.28 -6.71
C TYR A 172 2.47 17.87 -6.96
N VAL A 173 3.48 17.01 -7.18
CA VAL A 173 4.86 17.49 -7.40
C VAL A 173 5.17 17.89 -8.85
N GLY A 174 4.18 17.84 -9.75
CA GLY A 174 4.30 18.23 -11.14
C GLY A 174 5.11 17.26 -12.01
N VAL A 175 5.08 15.96 -11.66
CA VAL A 175 5.71 14.88 -12.42
C VAL A 175 4.63 14.08 -13.14
N GLU A 176 4.78 13.90 -14.46
CA GLU A 176 3.90 13.02 -15.22
C GLU A 176 4.10 11.57 -14.78
N PHE A 177 3.03 10.90 -14.35
CA PHE A 177 3.08 9.50 -13.97
C PHE A 177 3.15 8.62 -15.22
N LYS A 178 4.31 8.05 -15.46
CA LYS A 178 4.50 7.09 -16.56
C LYS A 178 4.02 5.72 -16.10
N THR A 179 2.93 5.25 -16.68
CA THR A 179 2.61 3.83 -16.64
C THR A 179 3.66 3.13 -17.50
N GLU A 180 4.44 2.22 -16.89
CA GLU A 180 5.09 1.25 -17.76
C GLU A 180 3.95 0.60 -18.55
N ASN A 181 3.87 0.84 -19.87
CA ASN A 181 3.18 -0.10 -20.71
C ASN A 181 3.78 -1.45 -20.33
N PRO A 182 3.00 -2.49 -20.00
CA PRO A 182 3.58 -3.80 -19.95
C PRO A 182 4.30 -3.91 -21.29
N THR A 183 5.64 -3.92 -21.22
CA THR A 183 6.42 -4.33 -22.39
C THR A 183 5.72 -5.58 -22.86
N PRO A 184 5.24 -5.63 -24.12
CA PRO A 184 4.53 -6.82 -24.58
C PRO A 184 5.44 -7.97 -24.17
N ASN A 185 4.90 -8.79 -23.29
CA ASN A 185 5.58 -9.87 -22.62
C ASN A 185 6.56 -10.45 -23.60
N THR A 186 7.80 -9.97 -23.59
CA THR A 186 8.86 -10.72 -24.20
C THR A 186 8.89 -11.93 -23.30
N LYS A 187 8.09 -12.91 -23.69
CA LYS A 187 8.19 -14.28 -23.22
C LYS A 187 9.67 -14.46 -23.01
N PRO A 188 10.15 -14.69 -21.76
CA PRO A 188 11.57 -14.88 -21.59
C PRO A 188 11.92 -15.89 -22.66
N THR A 189 12.77 -15.47 -23.60
CA THR A 189 13.33 -16.42 -24.55
C THR A 189 14.09 -17.35 -23.66
N ASN A 190 13.45 -18.46 -23.31
CA ASN A 190 14.12 -19.52 -22.58
C ASN A 190 15.42 -19.74 -23.36
N PRO A 191 16.59 -19.64 -22.74
CA PRO A 191 17.76 -20.20 -23.33
C PRO A 191 17.38 -21.64 -23.71
N PRO A 192 17.81 -22.18 -24.83
CA PRO A 192 17.41 -23.51 -25.24
C PRO A 192 17.63 -24.44 -24.05
N VAL A 193 16.60 -25.17 -23.68
CA VAL A 193 16.66 -26.18 -22.61
C VAL A 193 17.53 -27.27 -23.17
N GLU A 194 18.81 -27.25 -22.84
CA GLU A 194 19.78 -28.25 -23.33
C GLU A 194 19.65 -29.61 -22.59
N ASP A 195 18.89 -29.63 -21.49
CA ASP A 195 18.62 -30.85 -20.71
C ASP A 195 17.12 -31.04 -20.48
N SER A 196 16.55 -32.05 -21.16
CA SER A 196 15.13 -32.42 -21.04
C SER A 196 14.73 -32.91 -19.65
N ASN A 197 15.66 -33.09 -18.74
CA ASN A 197 15.42 -33.55 -17.37
C ASN A 197 15.48 -32.43 -16.32
N VAL A 198 15.67 -31.15 -16.73
CA VAL A 198 15.68 -30.03 -15.81
C VAL A 198 14.30 -29.40 -15.74
N PHE A 199 13.71 -29.39 -14.56
CA PHE A 199 12.41 -28.76 -14.28
C PHE A 199 12.59 -27.61 -13.30
N TYR A 200 12.00 -26.47 -13.61
CA TYR A 200 11.95 -25.30 -12.72
C TYR A 200 10.62 -25.27 -12.00
N ARG A 201 10.65 -25.37 -10.66
CA ARG A 201 9.45 -25.32 -9.82
C ARG A 201 9.25 -23.91 -9.27
N VAL A 202 8.06 -23.35 -9.47
CA VAL A 202 7.63 -22.10 -8.82
C VAL A 202 6.77 -22.47 -7.62
N VAL A 203 7.15 -21.98 -6.42
CA VAL A 203 6.41 -22.22 -5.19
C VAL A 203 5.57 -20.98 -4.87
N CYS A 204 4.24 -21.12 -4.91
CA CYS A 204 3.30 -20.00 -4.72
C CYS A 204 2.92 -19.78 -3.25
N GLY A 205 3.33 -20.63 -2.32
CA GLY A 205 3.08 -20.48 -0.89
C GLY A 205 3.43 -21.73 -0.09
N SER A 206 3.50 -21.57 1.24
CA SER A 206 3.66 -22.69 2.19
C SER A 206 2.65 -22.52 3.30
N PHE A 207 1.86 -23.55 3.56
CA PHE A 207 0.74 -23.53 4.49
C PHE A 207 0.91 -24.63 5.53
N ASN A 208 0.56 -24.35 6.78
CA ASN A 208 0.50 -25.32 7.86
C ASN A 208 -0.86 -26.02 7.98
N ASN A 209 -1.84 -25.61 7.17
CA ASN A 209 -3.16 -26.20 7.07
C ASN A 209 -3.44 -26.56 5.60
N ARG A 210 -3.83 -27.82 5.37
CA ARG A 210 -4.11 -28.34 4.04
C ARG A 210 -5.25 -27.60 3.33
N VAL A 211 -6.28 -27.20 4.05
CA VAL A 211 -7.44 -26.48 3.48
C VAL A 211 -7.00 -25.18 2.79
N TYR A 212 -6.12 -24.40 3.41
CA TYR A 212 -5.60 -23.17 2.79
C TYR A 212 -4.74 -23.41 1.56
N ALA A 213 -4.03 -24.54 1.49
CA ALA A 213 -3.30 -24.94 0.29
C ALA A 213 -4.26 -25.33 -0.85
N GLU A 214 -5.36 -26.01 -0.53
CA GLU A 214 -6.41 -26.38 -1.49
C GLU A 214 -7.16 -25.16 -2.02
N GLU A 215 -7.51 -24.19 -1.15
CA GLU A 215 -8.11 -22.91 -1.54
C GLU A 215 -7.17 -22.12 -2.49
N MET A 216 -5.87 -22.12 -2.24
CA MET A 216 -4.89 -21.48 -3.12
C MET A 216 -4.87 -22.16 -4.51
N ILE A 217 -4.92 -23.50 -4.56
CA ILE A 217 -5.00 -24.24 -5.83
C ILE A 217 -6.25 -23.84 -6.63
N GLU A 218 -7.40 -23.80 -5.98
CA GLU A 218 -8.65 -23.41 -6.67
C GLU A 218 -8.60 -21.98 -7.18
N SER A 219 -8.00 -21.06 -6.41
CA SER A 219 -7.77 -19.68 -6.85
C SER A 219 -6.86 -19.63 -8.09
N LEU A 220 -5.76 -20.38 -8.10
CA LEU A 220 -4.83 -20.42 -9.24
C LEU A 220 -5.48 -21.03 -10.48
N LYS A 221 -6.28 -22.09 -10.32
CA LYS A 221 -7.04 -22.69 -11.43
C LYS A 221 -8.03 -21.68 -12.04
N ALA A 222 -8.72 -20.89 -11.21
CA ALA A 222 -9.63 -19.85 -11.67
C ALA A 222 -8.92 -18.76 -12.50
N HIS A 223 -7.60 -18.59 -12.31
CA HIS A 223 -6.76 -17.68 -13.10
C HIS A 223 -6.08 -18.36 -14.31
N GLY A 224 -6.47 -19.60 -14.63
CA GLY A 224 -6.02 -20.30 -15.84
C GLY A 224 -4.70 -21.08 -15.69
N TYR A 225 -4.20 -21.27 -14.48
CA TYR A 225 -3.04 -22.13 -14.24
C TYR A 225 -3.46 -23.60 -14.22
N THR A 226 -2.68 -24.46 -14.90
CA THR A 226 -2.86 -25.91 -14.94
C THR A 226 -1.67 -26.60 -14.25
N ASP A 227 -1.78 -27.90 -14.02
CA ASP A 227 -0.69 -28.72 -13.46
C ASP A 227 -0.22 -28.28 -12.06
N ILE A 228 -1.17 -27.84 -11.24
CA ILE A 228 -0.93 -27.38 -9.87
C ILE A 228 -1.12 -28.55 -8.91
N PHE A 229 -0.17 -28.74 -8.00
CA PHE A 229 -0.22 -29.79 -6.99
C PHE A 229 0.27 -29.31 -5.62
N ILE A 230 -0.12 -30.03 -4.56
CA ILE A 230 0.38 -29.84 -3.19
C ILE A 230 1.59 -30.75 -2.99
N ASP A 231 2.72 -30.14 -2.66
CA ASP A 231 3.92 -30.86 -2.21
C ASP A 231 3.97 -30.85 -0.68
N ILE A 232 4.00 -32.01 -0.05
CA ILE A 232 3.98 -32.14 1.40
C ILE A 232 5.41 -32.36 1.88
N PHE A 233 5.92 -31.42 2.68
CA PHE A 233 7.22 -31.55 3.32
C PHE A 233 7.13 -31.42 4.84
N ASN A 234 7.93 -32.17 5.55
CA ASN A 234 8.07 -32.10 7.00
C ASN A 234 9.27 -31.20 7.34
N LYS A 235 9.03 -30.13 8.09
CA LYS A 235 10.09 -29.28 8.62
C LYS A 235 10.87 -30.09 9.66
N LYS A 236 12.15 -30.37 9.40
CA LYS A 236 13.04 -30.98 10.37
C LYS A 236 13.43 -30.01 11.47
#